data_a3041ac7df723816ffce42753a3472c8
#
_entry.id   a3041ac7df723816ffce42753a3472c8
#
_cell.length_a   1.000
_cell.length_b   1.000
_cell.length_c   1.000
_cell.angle_alpha   90.00
_cell.angle_beta   90.00
_cell.angle_gamma   90.00
#
_symmetry.space_group_name_H-M   'P 1'
#
loop_
_entity.id
_entity.type
_entity.pdbx_description
1 polymer ?
#
loop_
_entity_poly.entity_id
_entity_poly.type
_entity_poly.pdbx_seq_one_letter_code
_entity_poly.pdbx_strand_id
1 'polypeptide(L)'
;MRRMENDLLFFHELIGNCSVEKDSKIYTISPKFGKGTMQSFEVMPGAEIVYSNVHITTPIQKNIQCIDRFIEVTYCFHGRVNMLFSDQPEMIMSDHYISVFNGASHLKSCDFGEEPFVGVSVVAYLPQIINSLNIMLGTIAFDEDMDFQGLFTAGGCFIAPATKSVEHIFTELLLLPEQYRTYLMRIKVMELLLYLVGKMEYRTDFGISLFRKSS
;
A
#
# COMPACT_ATOMS: atom_id res chain seq x y z
N MET A 1 7.74 -21.01 11.77
CA MET A 1 8.15 -19.75 11.14
C MET A 1 7.95 -19.94 9.62
N ARG A 2 6.74 -19.71 9.08
CA ARG A 2 6.49 -19.71 7.63
C ARG A 2 7.10 -18.42 7.10
N ARG A 3 8.10 -18.54 6.23
CA ARG A 3 8.67 -17.43 5.48
C ARG A 3 7.55 -16.75 4.69
N MET A 4 7.57 -15.40 4.70
CA MET A 4 6.72 -14.52 3.91
C MET A 4 7.05 -14.72 2.40
N GLU A 5 6.66 -15.86 1.83
CA GLU A 5 6.85 -16.16 0.40
C GLU A 5 5.71 -15.63 -0.48
N ASN A 6 4.75 -14.88 0.12
CA ASN A 6 3.54 -14.39 -0.57
C ASN A 6 3.45 -12.86 -0.61
N ASP A 7 4.57 -12.16 -0.63
CA ASP A 7 4.70 -10.74 -0.30
C ASP A 7 4.12 -9.75 -1.32
N LEU A 8 3.54 -10.23 -2.42
CA LEU A 8 2.79 -9.42 -3.38
C LEU A 8 1.50 -10.14 -3.78
N LEU A 9 0.68 -10.48 -2.79
CA LEU A 9 -0.52 -11.32 -2.96
C LEU A 9 -1.48 -10.81 -4.04
N PHE A 10 -1.64 -9.49 -4.19
CA PHE A 10 -2.48 -8.92 -5.23
C PHE A 10 -1.89 -9.07 -6.64
N PHE A 11 -0.57 -9.14 -6.78
CA PHE A 11 0.11 -9.07 -8.07
C PHE A 11 0.93 -10.33 -8.42
N HIS A 12 0.82 -11.41 -7.65
CA HIS A 12 1.59 -12.64 -7.86
C HIS A 12 1.53 -13.16 -9.31
N GLU A 13 0.38 -13.08 -9.97
CA GLU A 13 0.23 -13.53 -11.37
C GLU A 13 0.94 -12.62 -12.38
N LEU A 14 1.20 -11.36 -12.02
CA LEU A 14 1.93 -10.42 -12.86
C LEU A 14 3.43 -10.73 -12.90
N ILE A 15 3.93 -11.47 -11.92
CA ILE A 15 5.36 -11.70 -11.76
C ILE A 15 5.84 -12.75 -12.76
N GLY A 16 6.79 -12.35 -13.63
CA GLY A 16 7.46 -13.24 -14.55
C GLY A 16 8.74 -13.86 -13.94
N ASN A 17 9.50 -13.05 -13.20
CA ASN A 17 10.73 -13.47 -12.54
C ASN A 17 10.97 -12.66 -11.26
N CYS A 18 11.72 -13.25 -10.33
CA CYS A 18 12.16 -12.59 -9.10
C CYS A 18 13.67 -12.79 -8.95
N SER A 19 14.39 -11.69 -8.73
CA SER A 19 15.80 -11.70 -8.32
C SER A 19 15.95 -11.07 -6.94
N VAL A 20 16.90 -11.58 -6.18
CA VAL A 20 17.24 -11.06 -4.85
C VAL A 20 18.52 -10.26 -4.96
N GLU A 21 18.45 -8.99 -4.62
CA GLU A 21 19.60 -8.12 -4.43
C GLU A 21 19.87 -7.98 -2.92
N LYS A 22 20.98 -7.35 -2.57
CA LYS A 22 21.50 -7.24 -1.19
C LYS A 22 20.42 -6.97 -0.14
N ASP A 23 19.56 -5.98 -0.37
CA ASP A 23 18.58 -5.51 0.61
C ASP A 23 17.16 -5.47 0.01
N SER A 24 16.94 -6.01 -1.19
CA SER A 24 15.67 -5.94 -1.90
C SER A 24 15.39 -7.16 -2.76
N LYS A 25 14.14 -7.33 -3.11
CA LYS A 25 13.69 -8.27 -4.16
C LYS A 25 13.21 -7.46 -5.35
N ILE A 26 13.67 -7.83 -6.54
CA ILE A 26 13.22 -7.22 -7.78
C ILE A 26 12.36 -8.22 -8.54
N TYR A 27 11.13 -7.83 -8.79
CA TYR A 27 10.15 -8.59 -9.56
C TYR A 27 10.00 -7.96 -10.94
N THR A 28 10.16 -8.76 -11.98
CA THR A 28 9.86 -8.33 -13.36
C THR A 28 8.46 -8.76 -13.75
N ILE A 29 7.76 -7.91 -14.47
CA ILE A 29 6.42 -8.21 -14.96
C ILE A 29 6.50 -9.30 -16.03
N SER A 30 5.58 -10.26 -15.97
CA SER A 30 5.44 -11.29 -17.00
C SER A 30 5.05 -10.65 -18.33
N PRO A 31 5.73 -11.01 -19.45
CA PRO A 31 5.40 -10.48 -20.78
C PRO A 31 3.94 -10.68 -21.20
N LYS A 32 3.24 -11.63 -20.59
CA LYS A 32 1.80 -11.84 -20.80
C LYS A 32 0.95 -10.64 -20.40
N PHE A 33 1.36 -9.91 -19.37
CA PHE A 33 0.60 -8.80 -18.81
C PHE A 33 1.17 -7.43 -19.18
N GLY A 34 2.46 -7.38 -19.56
CA GLY A 34 3.11 -6.13 -19.90
C GLY A 34 4.60 -6.15 -19.64
N LYS A 35 5.16 -5.06 -19.15
CA LYS A 35 6.57 -4.90 -18.84
C LYS A 35 6.80 -4.00 -17.63
N GLY A 36 7.99 -4.04 -17.06
CA GLY A 36 8.40 -3.18 -15.94
C GLY A 36 8.89 -3.99 -14.75
N THR A 37 9.11 -3.29 -13.67
CA THR A 37 9.67 -3.85 -12.44
C THR A 37 8.96 -3.36 -11.19
N MET A 38 8.95 -4.19 -10.17
CA MET A 38 8.61 -3.82 -8.80
C MET A 38 9.80 -4.18 -7.92
N GLN A 39 10.24 -3.25 -7.07
CA GLN A 39 11.34 -3.49 -6.14
C GLN A 39 10.81 -3.39 -4.69
N SER A 40 10.91 -4.49 -3.95
CA SER A 40 10.44 -4.60 -2.57
C SER A 40 11.60 -4.57 -1.59
N PHE A 41 11.42 -3.83 -0.50
CA PHE A 41 12.32 -3.74 0.65
C PHE A 41 11.57 -4.14 1.91
N GLU A 42 11.99 -5.21 2.58
CA GLU A 42 11.55 -5.51 3.94
C GLU A 42 12.26 -4.54 4.91
N VAL A 43 11.53 -3.58 5.43
CA VAL A 43 12.13 -2.49 6.23
C VAL A 43 12.15 -2.80 7.72
N MET A 44 11.17 -3.57 8.20
CA MET A 44 11.10 -4.11 9.55
C MET A 44 10.14 -5.31 9.58
N PRO A 45 10.14 -6.13 10.64
CA PRO A 45 9.17 -7.22 10.73
C PRO A 45 7.72 -6.71 10.59
N GLY A 46 7.02 -7.19 9.58
CA GLY A 46 5.66 -6.82 9.26
C GLY A 46 5.50 -5.56 8.40
N ALA A 47 6.58 -4.99 7.83
CA ALA A 47 6.45 -3.87 6.89
C ALA A 47 7.39 -4.00 5.69
N GLU A 48 6.82 -3.75 4.51
CA GLU A 48 7.52 -3.68 3.24
C GLU A 48 7.22 -2.36 2.53
N ILE A 49 8.19 -1.88 1.76
CA ILE A 49 8.00 -0.79 0.79
C ILE A 49 8.24 -1.35 -0.60
N VAL A 50 7.29 -1.11 -1.50
CA VAL A 50 7.34 -1.58 -2.89
C VAL A 50 7.35 -0.38 -3.83
N TYR A 51 8.42 -0.24 -4.60
CA TYR A 51 8.53 0.71 -5.70
C TYR A 51 8.07 0.04 -6.99
N SER A 52 7.08 0.60 -7.66
CA SER A 52 6.51 0.07 -8.88
C SER A 52 6.77 1.02 -10.04
N ASN A 53 7.31 0.48 -11.13
CA ASN A 53 7.39 1.13 -12.44
C ASN A 53 7.01 0.10 -13.48
N VAL A 54 5.72 0.06 -13.81
CA VAL A 54 5.12 -1.01 -14.60
C VAL A 54 4.23 -0.45 -15.70
N HIS A 55 4.21 -1.11 -16.83
CA HIS A 55 3.29 -0.85 -17.92
C HIS A 55 2.51 -2.13 -18.20
N ILE A 56 1.33 -2.20 -17.61
CA ILE A 56 0.44 -3.35 -17.70
C ILE A 56 -0.57 -3.08 -18.80
N THR A 57 -0.56 -3.91 -19.83
CA THR A 57 -1.40 -3.74 -21.04
C THR A 57 -2.59 -4.69 -21.09
N THR A 58 -2.64 -5.64 -20.16
CA THR A 58 -3.72 -6.62 -20.06
C THR A 58 -4.42 -6.45 -18.71
N PRO A 59 -5.71 -6.13 -18.69
CA PRO A 59 -6.46 -6.04 -17.44
C PRO A 59 -6.35 -7.34 -16.62
N ILE A 60 -6.17 -7.17 -15.32
CA ILE A 60 -6.08 -8.28 -14.38
C ILE A 60 -7.48 -8.58 -13.89
N GLN A 61 -7.94 -9.80 -14.12
CA GLN A 61 -9.21 -10.26 -13.57
C GLN A 61 -8.91 -11.26 -12.45
N LYS A 62 -9.36 -10.93 -11.27
CA LYS A 62 -9.17 -11.80 -10.11
C LYS A 62 -10.38 -11.76 -9.19
N ASN A 63 -10.62 -12.92 -8.59
CA ASN A 63 -11.49 -13.03 -7.44
C ASN A 63 -10.57 -13.34 -6.25
N ILE A 64 -9.79 -12.31 -5.82
CA ILE A 64 -8.87 -12.47 -4.71
C ILE A 64 -9.60 -12.09 -3.44
N GLN A 65 -9.76 -13.07 -2.57
CA GLN A 65 -10.05 -12.85 -1.17
C GLN A 65 -8.73 -12.95 -0.43
N CYS A 66 -8.24 -11.85 0.09
CA CYS A 66 -7.09 -11.88 0.98
C CYS A 66 -7.55 -12.33 2.37
N ILE A 67 -6.82 -13.26 2.97
CA ILE A 67 -7.14 -13.83 4.28
C ILE A 67 -6.30 -13.16 5.38
N ASP A 68 -5.22 -12.48 4.98
CA ASP A 68 -4.28 -11.90 5.93
C ASP A 68 -4.71 -10.50 6.38
N ARG A 69 -4.48 -10.20 7.65
CA ARG A 69 -4.71 -8.87 8.23
C ARG A 69 -3.55 -7.96 7.85
N PHE A 70 -3.70 -7.24 6.74
CA PHE A 70 -2.72 -6.27 6.30
C PHE A 70 -3.39 -4.96 5.87
N ILE A 71 -2.57 -3.92 5.79
CA ILE A 71 -2.89 -2.63 5.19
C ILE A 71 -1.90 -2.39 4.07
N GLU A 72 -2.38 -2.01 2.90
CA GLU A 72 -1.55 -1.48 1.83
C GLU A 72 -1.93 -0.02 1.56
N VAL A 73 -0.94 0.84 1.60
CA VAL A 73 -1.07 2.27 1.30
C VAL A 73 -0.23 2.57 0.08
N THR A 74 -0.87 2.89 -1.03
CA THR A 74 -0.19 3.17 -2.30
C THR A 74 -0.37 4.63 -2.68
N TYR A 75 0.74 5.30 -3.02
CA TYR A 75 0.74 6.61 -3.65
C TYR A 75 1.09 6.48 -5.13
N CYS A 76 0.27 7.09 -5.98
CA CYS A 76 0.49 7.16 -7.42
C CYS A 76 1.24 8.43 -7.79
N PHE A 77 2.47 8.30 -8.30
CA PHE A 77 3.25 9.41 -8.85
C PHE A 77 2.86 9.70 -10.28
N HIS A 78 2.57 8.65 -11.06
CA HIS A 78 2.19 8.78 -12.46
C HIS A 78 1.37 7.58 -12.91
N GLY A 79 0.41 7.85 -13.81
CA GLY A 79 -0.44 6.84 -14.42
C GLY A 79 -1.81 6.73 -13.79
N ARG A 80 -2.52 5.68 -14.14
CA ARG A 80 -3.91 5.47 -13.74
C ARG A 80 -4.17 3.99 -13.51
N VAL A 81 -4.97 3.71 -12.48
CA VAL A 81 -5.47 2.36 -12.21
C VAL A 81 -6.96 2.41 -11.93
N ASN A 82 -7.75 1.71 -12.73
CA ASN A 82 -9.16 1.48 -12.48
C ASN A 82 -9.29 0.18 -11.70
N MET A 83 -9.99 0.20 -10.58
CA MET A 83 -10.17 -0.94 -9.69
C MET A 83 -11.64 -1.21 -9.44
N LEU A 84 -12.07 -2.44 -9.65
CA LEU A 84 -13.41 -2.90 -9.35
C LEU A 84 -13.39 -3.85 -8.16
N PHE A 85 -14.08 -3.49 -7.10
CA PHE A 85 -14.28 -4.33 -5.91
C PHE A 85 -15.68 -4.97 -5.91
N SER A 86 -15.86 -6.03 -5.10
CA SER A 86 -17.12 -6.79 -5.07
C SER A 86 -18.32 -5.95 -4.64
N ASP A 87 -18.12 -5.08 -3.66
CA ASP A 87 -19.20 -4.40 -2.95
C ASP A 87 -19.11 -2.88 -3.06
N GLN A 88 -18.34 -2.39 -4.04
CA GLN A 88 -18.14 -0.96 -4.25
C GLN A 88 -18.22 -0.61 -5.74
N PRO A 89 -18.54 0.65 -6.09
CA PRO A 89 -18.43 1.13 -7.45
C PRO A 89 -16.98 1.06 -7.92
N GLU A 90 -16.76 1.09 -9.23
CA GLU A 90 -15.43 1.24 -9.80
C GLU A 90 -14.72 2.46 -9.21
N MET A 91 -13.49 2.25 -8.77
CA MET A 91 -12.65 3.29 -8.16
C MET A 91 -11.45 3.56 -9.06
N ILE A 92 -11.07 4.82 -9.16
CA ILE A 92 -9.99 5.27 -10.03
C ILE A 92 -8.92 5.92 -9.17
N MET A 93 -7.71 5.39 -9.24
CA MET A 93 -6.50 6.02 -8.75
C MET A 93 -5.76 6.66 -9.92
N SER A 94 -5.33 7.90 -9.78
CA SER A 94 -4.56 8.64 -10.78
C SER A 94 -3.42 9.39 -10.13
N ASP A 95 -2.70 10.22 -10.89
CA ASP A 95 -1.58 11.03 -10.40
C ASP A 95 -1.93 11.78 -9.13
N HIS A 96 -1.05 11.68 -8.13
CA HIS A 96 -1.17 12.32 -6.82
C HIS A 96 -2.34 11.82 -5.95
N TYR A 97 -2.86 10.63 -6.25
CA TYR A 97 -3.86 9.96 -5.42
C TYR A 97 -3.18 8.96 -4.47
N ILE A 98 -3.84 8.74 -3.36
CA ILE A 98 -3.54 7.67 -2.41
C ILE A 98 -4.67 6.65 -2.43
N SER A 99 -4.30 5.37 -2.38
CA SER A 99 -5.23 4.29 -2.08
C SER A 99 -4.85 3.61 -0.76
N VAL A 100 -5.84 3.17 -0.02
CA VAL A 100 -5.64 2.34 1.18
C VAL A 100 -6.52 1.12 1.07
N PHE A 101 -5.90 -0.05 1.12
CA PHE A 101 -6.56 -1.36 1.11
C PHE A 101 -6.33 -2.09 2.40
N ASN A 102 -7.22 -3.00 2.73
CA ASN A 102 -7.00 -4.00 3.78
C ASN A 102 -7.24 -5.42 3.26
N GLY A 103 -6.89 -6.41 4.07
CA GLY A 103 -7.08 -7.82 3.74
C GLY A 103 -8.52 -8.26 3.48
N ALA A 104 -9.54 -7.45 3.85
CA ALA A 104 -10.94 -7.73 3.57
C ALA A 104 -11.40 -7.22 2.20
N SER A 105 -10.57 -6.46 1.49
CA SER A 105 -10.91 -5.94 0.16
C SER A 105 -10.97 -7.06 -0.88
N HIS A 106 -12.10 -7.16 -1.57
CA HIS A 106 -12.30 -8.15 -2.63
C HIS A 106 -12.12 -7.47 -3.99
N LEU A 107 -10.90 -7.45 -4.51
CA LEU A 107 -10.59 -6.93 -5.84
C LEU A 107 -11.04 -7.93 -6.91
N LYS A 108 -11.94 -7.52 -7.81
CA LYS A 108 -12.40 -8.30 -8.96
C LYS A 108 -11.56 -8.07 -10.20
N SER A 109 -11.24 -6.82 -10.48
CA SER A 109 -10.40 -6.46 -11.62
C SER A 109 -9.60 -5.20 -11.36
N CYS A 110 -8.47 -5.12 -12.06
CA CYS A 110 -7.57 -3.99 -12.05
C CYS A 110 -7.13 -3.72 -13.50
N ASP A 111 -7.30 -2.47 -13.97
CA ASP A 111 -6.87 -2.01 -15.28
C ASP A 111 -5.98 -0.79 -15.13
N PHE A 112 -4.76 -0.88 -15.63
CA PHE A 112 -3.74 0.17 -15.49
C PHE A 112 -3.81 1.26 -16.58
N GLY A 113 -4.73 1.12 -17.54
CA GLY A 113 -4.81 2.07 -18.65
C GLY A 113 -3.63 1.96 -19.63
N GLU A 114 -3.42 3.02 -20.42
CA GLU A 114 -2.43 3.03 -21.51
C GLU A 114 -1.05 3.56 -21.05
N GLU A 115 -1.02 4.35 -19.98
CA GLU A 115 0.21 4.96 -19.47
C GLU A 115 0.93 4.04 -18.47
N PRO A 116 2.27 4.12 -18.38
CA PRO A 116 2.99 3.44 -17.32
C PRO A 116 2.51 3.90 -15.93
N PHE A 117 2.37 2.96 -15.01
CA PHE A 117 2.11 3.26 -13.61
C PHE A 117 3.41 3.35 -12.84
N VAL A 118 3.62 4.48 -12.17
CA VAL A 118 4.73 4.71 -11.23
C VAL A 118 4.15 5.02 -9.87
N GLY A 119 4.45 4.16 -8.90
CA GLY A 119 3.92 4.30 -7.54
C GLY A 119 4.83 3.70 -6.48
N VAL A 120 4.53 4.04 -5.24
CA VAL A 120 5.16 3.44 -4.06
C VAL A 120 4.06 2.95 -3.13
N SER A 121 4.17 1.70 -2.73
CA SER A 121 3.28 1.08 -1.74
C SER A 121 4.02 0.84 -0.43
N VAL A 122 3.33 1.06 0.68
CA VAL A 122 3.72 0.59 2.01
C VAL A 122 2.74 -0.51 2.38
N VAL A 123 3.24 -1.73 2.58
CA VAL A 123 2.46 -2.90 3.01
C VAL A 123 2.80 -3.19 4.47
N ALA A 124 1.79 -3.23 5.32
CA ALA A 124 1.93 -3.46 6.75
C ALA A 124 1.05 -4.64 7.20
N TYR A 125 1.67 -5.70 7.71
CA TYR A 125 1.00 -6.87 8.28
C TYR A 125 0.71 -6.61 9.75
N LEU A 126 -0.57 -6.43 10.11
CA LEU A 126 -1.00 -5.82 11.37
C LEU A 126 -0.37 -6.41 12.62
N PRO A 127 -0.41 -7.73 12.89
CA PRO A 127 0.15 -8.25 14.13
C PRO A 127 1.65 -8.00 14.30
N GLN A 128 2.41 -8.14 13.18
CA GLN A 128 3.85 -7.97 13.21
C GLN A 128 4.26 -6.50 13.28
N ILE A 129 3.59 -5.63 12.50
CA ILE A 129 3.92 -4.20 12.49
C ILE A 129 3.58 -3.53 13.81
N ILE A 130 2.47 -3.87 14.44
CA ILE A 130 2.08 -3.36 15.75
C ILE A 130 3.12 -3.71 16.81
N ASN A 131 3.57 -4.97 16.85
CA ASN A 131 4.64 -5.37 17.74
C ASN A 131 5.93 -4.60 17.46
N SER A 132 6.31 -4.42 16.20
CA SER A 132 7.51 -3.67 15.80
C SER A 132 7.43 -2.22 16.22
N LEU A 133 6.29 -1.56 16.01
CA LEU A 133 6.05 -0.17 16.40
C LEU A 133 6.12 -0.01 17.92
N ASN A 134 5.47 -0.88 18.68
CA ASN A 134 5.46 -0.83 20.14
C ASN A 134 6.87 -1.02 20.73
N ILE A 135 7.68 -1.90 20.15
CA ILE A 135 9.09 -2.05 20.53
C ILE A 135 9.88 -0.78 20.23
N MET A 136 9.71 -0.20 19.05
CA MET A 136 10.47 0.98 18.62
C MET A 136 10.10 2.24 19.39
N LEU A 137 8.83 2.41 19.75
CA LEU A 137 8.34 3.56 20.52
C LEU A 137 8.52 3.39 22.04
N GLY A 138 8.88 2.18 22.49
CA GLY A 138 9.13 1.90 23.91
C GLY A 138 7.87 1.91 24.78
N THR A 139 6.68 1.89 24.19
CA THR A 139 5.39 1.86 24.89
C THR A 139 4.43 0.93 24.14
N ILE A 140 3.39 0.46 24.81
CA ILE A 140 2.22 -0.15 24.15
C ILE A 140 1.36 1.01 23.64
N ALA A 141 1.71 1.55 22.49
CA ALA A 141 1.06 2.71 21.91
C ALA A 141 -0.01 2.34 20.87
N PHE A 142 0.04 1.10 20.34
CA PHE A 142 -0.86 0.64 19.32
C PHE A 142 -1.60 -0.62 19.73
N ASP A 143 -2.91 -0.59 19.52
CA ASP A 143 -3.81 -1.73 19.63
C ASP A 143 -4.41 -2.03 18.25
N GLU A 144 -4.35 -3.29 17.84
CA GLU A 144 -4.82 -3.71 16.51
C GLU A 144 -6.30 -3.41 16.28
N ASP A 145 -7.11 -3.61 17.32
CA ASP A 145 -8.56 -3.46 17.24
C ASP A 145 -9.01 -2.00 17.34
N MET A 146 -8.27 -1.16 18.04
CA MET A 146 -8.65 0.25 18.25
C MET A 146 -8.07 1.18 17.20
N ASP A 147 -6.80 0.98 16.80
CA ASP A 147 -6.09 1.98 16.00
C ASP A 147 -6.32 1.84 14.50
N PHE A 148 -6.64 0.64 14.01
CA PHE A 148 -6.73 0.37 12.57
C PHE A 148 -8.14 0.00 12.07
N GLN A 149 -9.09 -0.34 12.94
CA GLN A 149 -10.47 -0.66 12.53
C GLN A 149 -11.18 0.51 11.84
N GLY A 150 -10.94 1.73 12.30
CA GLY A 150 -11.58 2.92 11.75
C GLY A 150 -11.15 3.25 10.31
N LEU A 151 -10.00 2.74 9.83
CA LEU A 151 -9.60 2.87 8.42
C LEU A 151 -10.54 2.12 7.47
N PHE A 152 -11.33 1.18 7.98
CA PHE A 152 -11.97 0.15 7.18
C PHE A 152 -13.48 0.06 7.30
N THR A 153 -14.14 1.17 7.65
CA THR A 153 -15.60 1.22 7.62
C THR A 153 -16.10 1.06 6.18
N ALA A 154 -16.81 -0.04 5.93
CA ALA A 154 -17.49 -0.38 4.69
C ALA A 154 -16.59 -0.66 3.47
N GLY A 155 -16.16 -1.90 3.32
CA GLY A 155 -15.60 -2.43 2.06
C GLY A 155 -14.08 -2.51 1.97
N GLY A 156 -13.34 -2.07 2.98
CA GLY A 156 -11.89 -2.36 3.08
C GLY A 156 -10.98 -1.61 2.12
N CYS A 157 -11.47 -0.61 1.38
CA CYS A 157 -10.68 0.19 0.46
C CYS A 157 -11.19 1.63 0.38
N PHE A 158 -10.27 2.59 0.24
CA PHE A 158 -10.59 3.93 -0.23
C PHE A 158 -9.52 4.48 -1.18
N ILE A 159 -9.92 5.43 -2.03
CA ILE A 159 -9.04 6.17 -2.94
C ILE A 159 -9.41 7.64 -2.85
N ALA A 160 -8.42 8.51 -2.69
CA ALA A 160 -8.60 9.96 -2.59
C ALA A 160 -7.36 10.71 -3.09
N PRO A 161 -7.48 12.01 -3.44
CA PRO A 161 -6.33 12.87 -3.62
C PRO A 161 -5.46 12.88 -2.35
N ALA A 162 -4.16 12.75 -2.51
CA ALA A 162 -3.24 12.76 -1.39
C ALA A 162 -3.18 14.16 -0.75
N THR A 163 -3.08 14.20 0.58
CA THR A 163 -2.76 15.45 1.27
C THR A 163 -1.27 15.78 1.08
N LYS A 164 -0.89 17.05 1.23
CA LYS A 164 0.52 17.48 1.14
C LYS A 164 1.44 16.72 2.11
N SER A 165 0.95 16.36 3.28
CA SER A 165 1.72 15.57 4.25
C SER A 165 2.01 14.16 3.74
N VAL A 166 1.02 13.50 3.16
CA VAL A 166 1.18 12.16 2.58
C VAL A 166 2.09 12.22 1.35
N GLU A 167 1.85 13.17 0.45
CA GLU A 167 2.70 13.40 -0.73
C GLU A 167 4.17 13.62 -0.32
N HIS A 168 4.42 14.42 0.73
CA HIS A 168 5.76 14.64 1.26
C HIS A 168 6.43 13.35 1.72
N ILE A 169 5.73 12.52 2.51
CA ILE A 169 6.26 11.23 2.98
C ILE A 169 6.70 10.36 1.80
N PHE A 170 5.84 10.19 0.80
CA PHE A 170 6.13 9.35 -0.37
C PHE A 170 7.21 9.94 -1.28
N THR A 171 7.25 11.27 -1.45
CA THR A 171 8.30 11.95 -2.22
C THR A 171 9.66 11.76 -1.57
N GLU A 172 9.76 11.86 -0.25
CA GLU A 172 11.01 11.60 0.45
C GLU A 172 11.50 10.16 0.30
N LEU A 173 10.58 9.17 0.24
CA LEU A 173 10.94 7.77 -0.01
C LEU A 173 11.71 7.58 -1.33
N LEU A 174 11.47 8.40 -2.36
CA LEU A 174 12.21 8.35 -3.62
C LEU A 174 13.64 8.91 -3.53
N LEU A 175 13.89 9.79 -2.56
CA LEU A 175 15.11 10.59 -2.46
C LEU A 175 16.09 10.09 -1.39
N LEU A 176 15.83 8.91 -0.80
CA LEU A 176 16.61 8.39 0.31
C LEU A 176 18.05 8.07 -0.10
N PRO A 177 19.07 8.59 0.63
CA PRO A 177 20.47 8.25 0.40
C PRO A 177 20.72 6.77 0.68
N GLU A 178 21.45 6.10 -0.20
CA GLU A 178 21.63 4.63 -0.17
C GLU A 178 22.19 4.14 1.17
N GLN A 179 23.20 4.83 1.73
CA GLN A 179 23.85 4.40 2.97
C GLN A 179 22.95 4.38 4.21
N TYR A 180 21.82 5.15 4.21
CA TYR A 180 20.87 5.23 5.32
C TYR A 180 19.46 4.78 4.93
N ARG A 181 19.28 4.26 3.71
CA ARG A 181 17.98 3.96 3.10
C ARG A 181 17.08 3.17 4.04
N THR A 182 17.52 2.03 4.51
CA THR A 182 16.71 1.16 5.37
C THR A 182 16.26 1.83 6.67
N TYR A 183 17.13 2.63 7.29
CA TYR A 183 16.78 3.35 8.54
C TYR A 183 15.75 4.44 8.28
N LEU A 184 15.93 5.20 7.21
CA LEU A 184 15.00 6.27 6.82
C LEU A 184 13.65 5.69 6.36
N MET A 185 13.66 4.58 5.64
CA MET A 185 12.44 3.85 5.29
C MET A 185 11.62 3.47 6.53
N ARG A 186 12.25 2.98 7.60
CA ARG A 186 11.56 2.66 8.86
C ARG A 186 10.88 3.88 9.46
N ILE A 187 11.60 5.02 9.49
CA ILE A 187 11.05 6.29 9.99
C ILE A 187 9.83 6.70 9.15
N LYS A 188 9.90 6.60 7.83
CA LYS A 188 8.79 6.98 6.93
C LYS A 188 7.58 6.06 7.06
N VAL A 189 7.79 4.77 7.26
CA VAL A 189 6.68 3.84 7.55
C VAL A 189 6.00 4.20 8.87
N MET A 190 6.78 4.48 9.93
CA MET A 190 6.21 4.93 11.21
C MET A 190 5.45 6.24 11.07
N GLU A 191 6.03 7.24 10.39
CA GLU A 191 5.40 8.53 10.14
C GLU A 191 4.06 8.37 9.40
N LEU A 192 4.02 7.54 8.35
CA LEU A 192 2.80 7.25 7.60
C LEU A 192 1.73 6.60 8.47
N LEU A 193 2.09 5.56 9.22
CA LEU A 193 1.13 4.84 10.07
C LEU A 193 0.60 5.73 11.20
N LEU A 194 1.47 6.52 11.85
CA LEU A 194 1.05 7.50 12.85
C LEU A 194 0.13 8.57 12.26
N TYR A 195 0.43 9.05 11.05
CA TYR A 195 -0.41 10.01 10.34
C TYR A 195 -1.80 9.43 10.06
N LEU A 196 -1.88 8.18 9.61
CA LEU A 196 -3.15 7.52 9.33
C LEU A 196 -3.98 7.33 10.61
N VAL A 197 -3.39 6.82 11.67
CA VAL A 197 -4.04 6.64 12.98
C VAL A 197 -4.51 7.99 13.55
N GLY A 198 -3.64 8.99 13.59
CA GLY A 198 -3.99 10.32 14.11
C GLY A 198 -5.12 11.02 13.34
N LYS A 199 -5.24 10.77 12.02
CA LYS A 199 -6.37 11.29 11.24
C LYS A 199 -7.70 10.62 11.59
N MET A 200 -7.66 9.44 12.15
CA MET A 200 -8.87 8.72 12.56
C MET A 200 -9.43 9.24 13.89
N GLU A 201 -8.58 9.55 14.85
CA GLU A 201 -9.01 10.12 16.14
C GLU A 201 -9.73 11.46 15.93
N TYR A 202 -9.25 12.33 15.04
CA TYR A 202 -9.90 13.60 14.70
C TYR A 202 -11.23 13.46 13.92
N ARG A 203 -11.57 12.28 13.41
CA ARG A 203 -12.86 12.06 12.73
C ARG A 203 -14.06 12.06 13.67
N THR A 204 -13.87 11.71 14.94
CA THR A 204 -14.95 11.69 15.93
C THR A 204 -15.37 13.09 16.36
N ASP A 205 -14.45 14.08 16.33
CA ASP A 205 -14.73 15.41 16.88
C ASP A 205 -15.21 16.44 15.84
N PHE A 206 -14.89 16.27 14.54
CA PHE A 206 -15.17 17.32 13.54
C PHE A 206 -16.17 16.95 12.44
N GLY A 207 -16.77 15.78 12.42
CA GLY A 207 -17.82 15.44 11.42
C GLY A 207 -17.40 15.67 9.95
N ILE A 208 -16.12 15.85 9.69
CA ILE A 208 -15.59 16.13 8.35
C ILE A 208 -15.47 14.80 7.62
N SER A 209 -16.53 14.49 6.90
CA SER A 209 -16.59 13.43 5.92
C SER A 209 -15.57 13.68 4.82
N LEU A 210 -14.38 13.11 4.93
CA LEU A 210 -13.46 12.97 3.80
C LEU A 210 -14.06 12.05 2.71
N PHE A 211 -15.23 11.46 2.97
CA PHE A 211 -15.87 10.44 2.14
C PHE A 211 -17.38 10.68 1.95
N ARG A 212 -17.85 11.94 1.96
CA ARG A 212 -19.21 12.20 1.50
C ARG A 212 -19.27 11.92 -0.01
N LYS A 213 -20.08 10.92 -0.37
CA LYS A 213 -20.64 10.78 -1.71
C LYS A 213 -21.19 12.15 -2.13
N SER A 214 -20.65 12.71 -3.20
CA SER A 214 -21.40 13.68 -4.00
C SER A 214 -22.55 12.89 -4.63
N SER A 215 -23.74 13.15 -4.14
CA SER A 215 -25.01 12.77 -4.77
C SER A 215 -25.17 13.45 -6.11
#